data_4e984ffb178decbb5827e0368a165008
#
_entry.id   4e984ffb178decbb5827e0368a165008
#
_cell.length_a   1.000
_cell.length_b   1.000
_cell.length_c   1.000
_cell.angle_alpha   90.00
_cell.angle_beta   90.00
_cell.angle_gamma   90.00
#
_symmetry.space_group_name_H-M   'P 1'
#
loop_
_entity.id
_entity.type
_entity.pdbx_description
1 polymer ?
#
loop_
_entity_poly.entity_id
_entity_poly.type
_entity_poly.pdbx_seq_one_letter_code
_entity_poly.pdbx_strand_id
1 'polypeptide(L)'
;AVMDQVKDYAYGIQFASFYMDGEFIPHVRMMETGKQSTSLANLFGLPYVLTAEPRAYDKATLNYNWQIGGTEAFSVYSGVTEKIDSESASHAVSAVLRFLTRMGIIRYNCHAGYISTVLDEEELLSVKSDKSGGFLKRFVSPGDEVVRGNVIANVINPMTGEIAADIYAPTDGIIFYAQNAPMIYQNSVVFKLIRRLHN
;
A
#
# COMPACT_ATOMS: atom_id res chain seq x y z
N ALA A 1 -17.38 -4.85 21.67
CA ALA A 1 -17.42 -6.25 21.21
C ALA A 1 -16.05 -6.76 20.73
N VAL A 2 -15.51 -6.32 19.56
CA VAL A 2 -14.18 -6.83 19.11
C VAL A 2 -13.06 -6.36 20.02
N MET A 3 -13.00 -5.06 20.32
CA MET A 3 -11.96 -4.49 21.18
C MET A 3 -11.91 -5.13 22.57
N ASP A 4 -13.04 -5.52 23.16
CA ASP A 4 -13.07 -6.18 24.48
C ASP A 4 -12.34 -7.52 24.49
N GLN A 5 -12.21 -8.17 23.33
CA GLN A 5 -11.54 -9.46 23.17
C GLN A 5 -10.04 -9.33 22.87
N VAL A 6 -9.60 -8.17 22.35
CA VAL A 6 -8.24 -8.02 21.80
C VAL A 6 -7.42 -6.88 22.43
N LYS A 7 -7.96 -6.14 23.40
CA LYS A 7 -7.34 -4.95 23.99
C LYS A 7 -6.13 -5.20 24.88
N ASP A 8 -6.01 -6.41 25.45
CA ASP A 8 -5.00 -6.72 26.48
C ASP A 8 -3.75 -7.42 25.89
N TYR A 9 -3.59 -7.40 24.57
CA TYR A 9 -2.44 -8.00 23.90
C TYR A 9 -1.34 -6.98 23.63
N ALA A 10 -0.07 -7.39 23.74
CA ALA A 10 1.07 -6.54 23.47
C ALA A 10 1.20 -6.18 21.98
N TYR A 11 0.86 -7.11 21.09
CA TYR A 11 0.96 -6.95 19.64
C TYR A 11 -0.36 -7.26 18.97
N GLY A 12 -0.74 -6.43 18.01
CA GLY A 12 -1.91 -6.60 17.15
C GLY A 12 -1.50 -6.59 15.69
N ILE A 13 -1.81 -7.65 14.96
CA ILE A 13 -1.54 -7.75 13.52
C ILE A 13 -2.86 -8.01 12.81
N GLN A 14 -3.20 -7.15 11.86
CA GLN A 14 -4.34 -7.37 10.98
C GLN A 14 -3.90 -7.40 9.52
N PHE A 15 -4.51 -8.26 8.73
CA PHE A 15 -4.46 -8.17 7.27
C PHE A 15 -5.51 -7.17 6.81
N ALA A 16 -5.10 -6.23 6.00
CA ALA A 16 -5.97 -5.15 5.53
C ALA A 16 -5.96 -5.08 4.01
N SER A 17 -7.11 -4.73 3.43
CA SER A 17 -7.21 -4.31 2.04
C SER A 17 -6.88 -2.83 1.91
N PHE A 18 -6.24 -2.47 0.80
CA PHE A 18 -6.03 -1.08 0.45
C PHE A 18 -7.41 -0.42 0.20
N TYR A 19 -7.53 0.87 0.53
CA TYR A 19 -8.79 1.60 0.41
C TYR A 19 -9.19 1.93 -1.04
N MET A 20 -8.29 1.67 -1.99
CA MET A 20 -8.53 1.80 -3.43
C MET A 20 -8.35 0.44 -4.09
N ASP A 21 -9.19 0.14 -5.07
CA ASP A 21 -9.11 -1.10 -5.83
C ASP A 21 -7.91 -1.07 -6.76
N GLY A 22 -7.06 -2.10 -6.66
CA GLY A 22 -5.88 -2.15 -7.50
C GLY A 22 -4.80 -3.08 -6.98
N GLU A 23 -3.61 -2.85 -7.51
CA GLU A 23 -2.37 -3.50 -7.12
C GLU A 23 -1.45 -2.48 -6.46
N PHE A 24 -0.66 -2.92 -5.48
CA PHE A 24 0.24 -2.04 -4.75
C PHE A 24 1.44 -2.82 -4.21
N ILE A 25 2.52 -2.11 -3.89
CA ILE A 25 3.68 -2.73 -3.26
C ILE A 25 3.30 -3.18 -1.85
N PRO A 26 3.56 -4.46 -1.45
CA PRO A 26 3.31 -4.92 -0.09
C PRO A 26 3.99 -4.05 0.96
N HIS A 27 3.25 -3.68 2.01
CA HIS A 27 3.74 -2.77 3.03
C HIS A 27 3.06 -2.98 4.38
N VAL A 28 3.65 -2.46 5.44
CA VAL A 28 2.99 -2.29 6.74
C VAL A 28 2.49 -0.85 6.85
N ARG A 29 1.26 -0.66 7.29
CA ARG A 29 0.70 0.67 7.57
C ARG A 29 0.43 0.84 9.06
N MET A 30 0.79 2.00 9.58
CA MET A 30 0.57 2.43 10.96
C MET A 30 -0.01 3.83 10.99
N MET A 31 -0.76 4.13 12.06
CA MET A 31 -1.24 5.50 12.29
C MET A 31 -0.25 6.28 13.17
N GLU A 32 -0.06 7.56 12.89
CA GLU A 32 0.73 8.47 13.71
C GLU A 32 -0.06 8.90 14.94
N THR A 33 -0.04 8.06 15.95
CA THR A 33 -0.71 8.29 17.25
C THR A 33 0.26 8.74 18.34
N GLY A 34 1.53 8.90 18.01
CA GLY A 34 2.62 9.08 18.98
C GLY A 34 3.03 7.79 19.71
N LYS A 35 2.39 6.66 19.40
CA LYS A 35 2.66 5.33 19.98
C LYS A 35 3.03 4.29 18.93
N GLN A 36 3.30 4.70 17.69
CA GLN A 36 3.72 3.80 16.63
C GLN A 36 5.21 3.45 16.75
N SER A 37 5.56 2.22 16.43
CA SER A 37 6.95 1.74 16.37
C SER A 37 7.32 1.30 14.96
N THR A 38 7.91 2.19 14.18
CA THR A 38 8.40 1.89 12.82
C THR A 38 9.54 0.87 12.83
N SER A 39 10.34 0.83 13.90
CA SER A 39 11.40 -0.17 14.08
C SER A 39 10.83 -1.58 14.23
N LEU A 40 9.72 -1.75 14.94
CA LEU A 40 9.03 -3.04 15.00
C LEU A 40 8.35 -3.38 13.67
N ALA A 41 7.77 -2.39 12.98
CA ALA A 41 7.18 -2.60 11.66
C ALA A 41 8.21 -3.10 10.62
N ASN A 42 9.46 -2.67 10.73
CA ASN A 42 10.56 -3.15 9.88
C ASN A 42 10.83 -4.66 10.04
N LEU A 43 10.47 -5.25 11.17
CA LEU A 43 10.66 -6.68 11.42
C LEU A 43 9.80 -7.58 10.52
N PHE A 44 8.74 -7.05 9.90
CA PHE A 44 7.97 -7.78 8.88
C PHE A 44 8.77 -8.04 7.61
N GLY A 45 9.82 -7.26 7.34
CA GLY A 45 10.68 -7.42 6.16
C GLY A 45 9.92 -7.18 4.85
N LEU A 46 8.93 -6.30 4.84
CA LEU A 46 8.26 -5.78 3.65
C LEU A 46 9.03 -4.56 3.11
N PRO A 47 8.90 -4.23 1.81
CA PRO A 47 9.66 -3.13 1.21
C PRO A 47 9.43 -1.77 1.87
N TYR A 48 8.21 -1.51 2.32
CA TYR A 48 7.82 -0.21 2.88
C TYR A 48 7.07 -0.33 4.19
N VAL A 49 7.23 0.69 5.02
CA VAL A 49 6.37 1.01 6.16
C VAL A 49 5.74 2.37 5.87
N LEU A 50 4.42 2.42 5.74
CA LEU A 50 3.70 3.68 5.60
C LEU A 50 3.21 4.16 6.96
N THR A 51 3.48 5.42 7.27
CA THR A 51 2.84 6.13 8.36
C THR A 51 1.80 7.10 7.80
N ALA A 52 0.78 7.41 8.58
CA ALA A 52 -0.25 8.35 8.18
C ALA A 52 -0.88 9.04 9.39
N GLU A 53 -1.12 10.34 9.30
CA GLU A 53 -1.96 11.03 10.27
C GLU A 53 -3.38 10.46 10.27
N PRO A 54 -3.97 10.15 11.46
CA PRO A 54 -5.29 9.53 11.52
C PRO A 54 -6.38 10.50 11.04
N ARG A 55 -7.04 10.17 9.96
CA ARG A 55 -8.23 10.86 9.46
C ARG A 55 -9.48 10.44 10.25
N ALA A 56 -10.59 11.14 10.07
CA ALA A 56 -11.81 10.87 10.82
C ALA A 56 -12.30 9.41 10.71
N TYR A 57 -12.20 8.81 9.52
CA TYR A 57 -12.59 7.41 9.28
C TYR A 57 -11.56 6.39 9.81
N ASP A 58 -10.28 6.75 9.91
CA ASP A 58 -9.24 5.88 10.47
C ASP A 58 -9.51 5.63 11.95
N LYS A 59 -10.11 6.59 12.67
CA LYS A 59 -10.45 6.49 14.09
C LYS A 59 -11.46 5.37 14.41
N ALA A 60 -12.19 4.88 13.41
CA ALA A 60 -13.08 3.73 13.53
C ALA A 60 -12.38 2.39 13.26
N THR A 61 -11.13 2.38 12.82
CA THR A 61 -10.41 1.16 12.49
C THR A 61 -9.88 0.43 13.71
N LEU A 62 -9.71 -0.89 13.57
CA LEU A 62 -9.14 -1.73 14.63
C LEU A 62 -7.71 -1.30 14.95
N ASN A 63 -6.89 -1.04 13.94
CA ASN A 63 -5.49 -0.61 14.11
C ASN A 63 -5.37 0.65 14.97
N TYR A 64 -6.13 1.70 14.65
CA TYR A 64 -6.11 2.94 15.42
C TYR A 64 -6.51 2.70 16.87
N ASN A 65 -7.61 1.98 17.10
CA ASN A 65 -8.10 1.72 18.45
C ASN A 65 -7.14 0.83 19.27
N TRP A 66 -6.43 -0.10 18.64
CA TRP A 66 -5.37 -0.86 19.29
C TRP A 66 -4.21 0.05 19.71
N GLN A 67 -3.73 0.91 18.80
CA GLN A 67 -2.60 1.80 19.09
C GLN A 67 -2.92 2.77 20.24
N ILE A 68 -4.08 3.42 20.23
CA ILE A 68 -4.46 4.33 21.34
C ILE A 68 -4.68 3.57 22.66
N GLY A 69 -5.10 2.30 22.58
CA GLY A 69 -5.23 1.38 23.71
C GLY A 69 -3.91 0.87 24.28
N GLY A 70 -2.78 1.16 23.60
CA GLY A 70 -1.43 0.77 24.07
C GLY A 70 -0.91 -0.54 23.48
N THR A 71 -1.60 -1.14 22.51
CA THR A 71 -1.14 -2.30 21.73
C THR A 71 -0.24 -1.81 20.59
N GLU A 72 0.92 -2.44 20.38
CA GLU A 72 1.72 -2.25 19.16
C GLU A 72 1.00 -2.89 17.97
N ALA A 73 0.32 -2.08 17.16
CA ALA A 73 -0.60 -2.56 16.14
C ALA A 73 -0.11 -2.26 14.71
N PHE A 74 -0.23 -3.27 13.85
CA PHE A 74 0.26 -3.27 12.49
C PHE A 74 -0.82 -3.72 11.51
N SER A 75 -1.02 -2.96 10.43
CA SER A 75 -1.84 -3.38 9.30
C SER A 75 -0.93 -3.85 8.18
N VAL A 76 -1.01 -5.12 7.83
CA VAL A 76 -0.25 -5.74 6.75
C VAL A 76 -1.08 -5.69 5.47
N TYR A 77 -0.57 -5.04 4.45
CA TYR A 77 -1.14 -4.93 3.12
C TYR A 77 -0.36 -5.79 2.15
N SER A 78 -1.02 -6.73 1.46
CA SER A 78 -0.36 -7.83 0.76
C SER A 78 -0.19 -7.67 -0.75
N GLY A 79 -0.74 -6.64 -1.36
CA GLY A 79 -0.41 -6.28 -2.74
C GLY A 79 -1.57 -6.18 -3.72
N VAL A 80 -2.70 -6.86 -3.51
CA VAL A 80 -3.84 -6.87 -4.44
C VAL A 80 -5.16 -6.79 -3.70
N THR A 81 -6.12 -6.03 -4.26
CA THR A 81 -7.52 -6.00 -3.79
C THR A 81 -8.44 -6.78 -4.73
N GLU A 82 -9.65 -7.08 -4.24
CA GLU A 82 -10.79 -7.65 -4.99
C GLU A 82 -10.60 -9.02 -5.65
N LYS A 83 -9.45 -9.64 -5.53
CA LYS A 83 -9.23 -11.01 -6.02
C LYS A 83 -8.47 -11.86 -5.00
N ILE A 84 -8.72 -13.16 -5.05
CA ILE A 84 -7.91 -14.11 -4.31
C ILE A 84 -6.59 -14.25 -5.07
N ASP A 85 -5.49 -13.86 -4.42
CA ASP A 85 -4.15 -13.96 -4.94
C ASP A 85 -3.26 -14.75 -3.97
N SER A 86 -2.87 -15.96 -4.37
CA SER A 86 -2.13 -16.88 -3.52
C SER A 86 -0.70 -16.41 -3.25
N GLU A 87 -0.10 -15.66 -4.17
CA GLU A 87 1.24 -15.09 -3.98
C GLU A 87 1.21 -13.99 -2.92
N SER A 88 0.28 -13.03 -3.04
CA SER A 88 0.06 -11.99 -2.03
C SER A 88 -0.24 -12.58 -0.65
N ALA A 89 -1.08 -13.62 -0.58
CA ALA A 89 -1.38 -14.29 0.68
C ALA A 89 -0.13 -14.96 1.28
N SER A 90 0.69 -15.62 0.47
CA SER A 90 1.95 -16.23 0.89
C SER A 90 2.95 -15.19 1.39
N HIS A 91 3.04 -14.04 0.71
CA HIS A 91 3.88 -12.92 1.13
C HIS A 91 3.44 -12.35 2.48
N ALA A 92 2.13 -12.19 2.70
CA ALA A 92 1.58 -11.70 3.95
C ALA A 92 1.86 -12.66 5.13
N VAL A 93 1.63 -13.96 4.93
CA VAL A 93 1.96 -14.98 5.93
C VAL A 93 3.46 -14.99 6.24
N SER A 94 4.31 -14.95 5.21
CA SER A 94 5.76 -14.91 5.37
C SER A 94 6.23 -13.67 6.14
N ALA A 95 5.59 -12.51 5.93
CA ALA A 95 5.88 -11.29 6.66
C ALA A 95 5.57 -11.44 8.17
N VAL A 96 4.41 -12.02 8.50
CA VAL A 96 4.04 -12.29 9.91
C VAL A 96 5.01 -13.29 10.55
N LEU A 97 5.37 -14.37 9.86
CA LEU A 97 6.32 -15.36 10.38
C LEU A 97 7.71 -14.75 10.60
N ARG A 98 8.17 -13.84 9.74
CA ARG A 98 9.41 -13.05 9.94
C ARG A 98 9.32 -12.20 11.20
N PHE A 99 8.24 -11.44 11.36
CA PHE A 99 8.01 -10.63 12.56
C PHE A 99 8.09 -11.49 13.83
N LEU A 100 7.32 -12.56 13.91
CA LEU A 100 7.28 -13.44 15.07
C LEU A 100 8.64 -14.09 15.36
N THR A 101 9.39 -14.46 14.32
CA THR A 101 10.73 -15.05 14.45
C THR A 101 11.74 -14.02 14.96
N ARG A 102 11.72 -12.81 14.42
CA ARG A 102 12.64 -11.73 14.83
C ARG A 102 12.35 -11.21 16.24
N MET A 103 11.08 -11.29 16.65
CA MET A 103 10.67 -11.01 18.04
C MET A 103 11.02 -12.15 19.00
N GLY A 104 11.54 -13.28 18.52
CA GLY A 104 11.86 -14.44 19.34
C GLY A 104 10.64 -15.21 19.86
N ILE A 105 9.45 -14.96 19.32
CA ILE A 105 8.20 -15.62 19.73
C ILE A 105 8.13 -17.04 19.19
N ILE A 106 8.60 -17.26 17.95
CA ILE A 106 8.68 -18.58 17.32
C ILE A 106 10.07 -18.84 16.74
N ARG A 107 10.37 -20.11 16.46
CA ARG A 107 11.53 -20.49 15.65
C ARG A 107 11.05 -20.96 14.29
N TYR A 108 11.32 -20.19 13.26
CA TYR A 108 10.92 -20.49 11.90
C TYR A 108 12.02 -20.06 10.92
N ASN A 109 12.37 -20.95 9.98
CA ASN A 109 13.34 -20.59 8.93
C ASN A 109 12.63 -19.82 7.82
N CYS A 110 12.85 -18.52 7.76
CA CYS A 110 12.27 -17.64 6.75
C CYS A 110 13.35 -16.80 6.07
N HIS A 111 13.08 -16.40 4.83
CA HIS A 111 13.93 -15.44 4.13
C HIS A 111 14.04 -14.12 4.91
N ALA A 112 15.20 -13.47 4.81
CA ALA A 112 15.46 -12.21 5.52
C ALA A 112 14.47 -11.08 5.18
N GLY A 113 13.91 -11.07 3.96
CA GLY A 113 13.04 -9.99 3.51
C GLY A 113 13.81 -8.70 3.24
N TYR A 114 13.11 -7.59 3.24
CA TYR A 114 13.66 -6.25 2.98
C TYR A 114 14.03 -5.52 4.27
N ILE A 115 14.93 -4.57 4.18
CA ILE A 115 15.03 -3.45 5.12
C ILE A 115 14.04 -2.41 4.60
N SER A 116 12.99 -2.15 5.35
CA SER A 116 11.88 -1.31 4.89
C SER A 116 12.30 0.16 4.82
N THR A 117 11.85 0.84 3.78
CA THR A 117 11.86 2.32 3.75
C THR A 117 10.60 2.82 4.46
N VAL A 118 10.76 3.75 5.39
CA VAL A 118 9.63 4.41 6.07
C VAL A 118 9.24 5.63 5.24
N LEU A 119 7.97 5.74 4.92
CA LEU A 119 7.38 6.82 4.12
C LEU A 119 6.10 7.33 4.81
N ASP A 120 5.87 8.63 4.73
CA ASP A 120 4.57 9.19 5.02
C ASP A 120 3.62 8.93 3.83
N GLU A 121 2.37 8.53 4.12
CA GLU A 121 1.37 8.31 3.07
C GLU A 121 1.12 9.58 2.22
N GLU A 122 1.33 10.77 2.79
CA GLU A 122 1.20 12.04 2.09
C GLU A 122 2.32 12.28 1.06
N GLU A 123 3.46 11.61 1.20
CA GLU A 123 4.55 11.68 0.22
C GLU A 123 4.23 10.94 -1.08
N LEU A 124 3.20 10.06 -1.06
CA LEU A 124 2.76 9.36 -2.25
C LEU A 124 2.05 10.29 -3.24
N LEU A 125 2.72 10.57 -4.35
CA LEU A 125 2.18 11.42 -5.40
C LEU A 125 1.08 10.71 -6.18
N SER A 126 -0.14 11.24 -6.14
CA SER A 126 -1.27 10.71 -6.91
C SER A 126 -1.23 11.20 -8.35
N VAL A 127 -1.34 10.27 -9.31
CA VAL A 127 -1.51 10.53 -10.74
C VAL A 127 -2.95 10.25 -11.12
N LYS A 128 -3.60 11.24 -11.72
CA LYS A 128 -5.02 11.20 -12.05
C LYS A 128 -5.25 11.22 -13.57
N SER A 129 -6.38 10.64 -13.97
CA SER A 129 -6.95 10.87 -15.29
C SER A 129 -7.68 12.21 -15.29
N ASP A 130 -7.01 13.28 -15.76
CA ASP A 130 -7.51 14.65 -15.68
C ASP A 130 -8.48 15.03 -16.80
N LYS A 131 -8.42 14.38 -17.98
CA LYS A 131 -9.16 14.79 -19.17
C LYS A 131 -10.37 13.95 -19.55
N SER A 132 -10.31 12.65 -19.31
CA SER A 132 -11.33 11.73 -19.82
C SER A 132 -11.56 10.55 -18.91
N GLY A 133 -12.81 10.08 -18.85
CA GLY A 133 -13.12 8.72 -18.45
C GLY A 133 -13.03 7.79 -19.67
N GLY A 134 -12.83 6.50 -19.45
CA GLY A 134 -12.74 5.49 -20.50
C GLY A 134 -12.12 4.20 -20.00
N PHE A 135 -11.68 3.36 -20.95
CA PHE A 135 -10.93 2.16 -20.60
C PHE A 135 -9.46 2.50 -20.34
N LEU A 136 -8.97 2.02 -19.19
CA LEU A 136 -7.58 2.16 -18.79
C LEU A 136 -6.72 1.05 -19.39
N LYS A 137 -5.69 1.42 -20.15
CA LYS A 137 -4.64 0.52 -20.61
C LYS A 137 -3.32 0.90 -19.94
N ARG A 138 -2.92 0.14 -18.92
CA ARG A 138 -1.67 0.36 -18.18
C ARG A 138 -0.47 -0.21 -18.95
N PHE A 139 0.69 0.43 -18.80
CA PHE A 139 2.00 -0.02 -19.30
C PHE A 139 2.97 -0.36 -18.17
N VAL A 140 2.61 -0.02 -16.94
CA VAL A 140 3.46 -0.19 -15.75
C VAL A 140 2.67 -0.85 -14.62
N SER A 141 3.40 -1.50 -13.72
CA SER A 141 2.90 -2.19 -12.54
C SER A 141 3.58 -1.66 -11.27
N PRO A 142 3.01 -1.91 -10.07
CA PRO A 142 3.68 -1.58 -8.83
C PRO A 142 5.07 -2.21 -8.74
N GLY A 143 6.06 -1.40 -8.35
CA GLY A 143 7.48 -1.76 -8.33
C GLY A 143 8.27 -1.29 -9.55
N ASP A 144 7.62 -0.94 -10.66
CA ASP A 144 8.30 -0.43 -11.84
C ASP A 144 8.86 0.97 -11.60
N GLU A 145 10.10 1.19 -12.06
CA GLU A 145 10.72 2.52 -12.12
C GLU A 145 10.20 3.30 -13.33
N VAL A 146 9.88 4.57 -13.15
CA VAL A 146 9.46 5.47 -14.21
C VAL A 146 10.27 6.74 -14.21
N VAL A 147 10.43 7.32 -15.39
CA VAL A 147 11.10 8.61 -15.60
C VAL A 147 10.03 9.65 -15.97
N ARG A 148 10.20 10.87 -15.49
CA ARG A 148 9.33 12.00 -15.81
C ARG A 148 9.07 12.11 -17.31
N GLY A 149 7.79 12.20 -17.68
CA GLY A 149 7.35 12.28 -19.07
C GLY A 149 7.16 10.93 -19.78
N ASN A 150 7.48 9.79 -19.14
CA ASN A 150 7.10 8.49 -19.70
C ASN A 150 5.58 8.35 -19.76
N VAL A 151 5.06 7.82 -20.84
CA VAL A 151 3.65 7.39 -20.93
C VAL A 151 3.49 6.12 -20.12
N ILE A 152 2.71 6.16 -19.04
CA ILE A 152 2.51 5.05 -18.11
C ILE A 152 1.15 4.37 -18.29
N ALA A 153 0.20 5.03 -18.94
CA ALA A 153 -1.07 4.44 -19.37
C ALA A 153 -1.71 5.24 -20.51
N ASN A 154 -2.68 4.61 -21.20
CA ASN A 154 -3.63 5.29 -22.10
C ASN A 154 -5.04 5.20 -21.54
N VAL A 155 -5.84 6.22 -21.81
CA VAL A 155 -7.30 6.20 -21.68
C VAL A 155 -7.87 5.99 -23.08
N ILE A 156 -8.64 4.92 -23.27
CA ILE A 156 -9.24 4.56 -24.55
C ILE A 156 -10.72 4.93 -24.53
N ASN A 157 -11.18 5.61 -25.55
CA ASN A 157 -12.59 5.91 -25.74
C ASN A 157 -13.38 4.61 -25.97
N PRO A 158 -14.37 4.28 -25.09
CA PRO A 158 -15.09 3.02 -25.19
C PRO A 158 -15.99 2.91 -26.46
N MET A 159 -16.32 4.06 -27.09
CA MET A 159 -17.19 4.07 -28.26
C MET A 159 -16.43 3.95 -29.57
N THR A 160 -15.21 4.51 -29.66
CA THR A 160 -14.42 4.53 -30.91
C THR A 160 -13.23 3.59 -30.87
N GLY A 161 -12.77 3.17 -29.66
CA GLY A 161 -11.54 2.40 -29.50
C GLY A 161 -10.26 3.20 -29.66
N GLU A 162 -10.35 4.53 -29.88
CA GLU A 162 -9.20 5.39 -30.06
C GLU A 162 -8.64 5.86 -28.71
N ILE A 163 -7.36 6.23 -28.71
CA ILE A 163 -6.71 6.83 -27.53
C ILE A 163 -7.29 8.24 -27.31
N ALA A 164 -8.00 8.39 -26.20
CA ALA A 164 -8.58 9.67 -25.79
C ALA A 164 -7.57 10.54 -25.01
N ALA A 165 -6.65 9.93 -24.27
CA ALA A 165 -5.61 10.62 -23.51
C ALA A 165 -4.45 9.69 -23.16
N ASP A 166 -3.25 10.27 -23.05
CA ASP A 166 -2.09 9.65 -22.44
C ASP A 166 -1.95 10.11 -20.99
N ILE A 167 -1.54 9.19 -20.12
CA ILE A 167 -1.21 9.47 -18.73
C ILE A 167 0.31 9.39 -18.61
N TYR A 168 0.90 10.47 -18.13
CA TYR A 168 2.36 10.60 -18.02
C TYR A 168 2.82 10.50 -16.59
N ALA A 169 4.05 9.97 -16.38
CA ALA A 169 4.74 10.06 -15.11
C ALA A 169 5.09 11.55 -14.83
N PRO A 170 4.62 12.13 -13.73
CA PRO A 170 4.87 13.55 -13.43
C PRO A 170 6.29 13.80 -12.89
N THR A 171 6.98 12.76 -12.44
CA THR A 171 8.32 12.79 -11.87
C THR A 171 8.99 11.42 -12.03
N ASP A 172 10.30 11.37 -11.80
CA ASP A 172 11.04 10.13 -11.64
C ASP A 172 10.61 9.46 -10.33
N GLY A 173 10.48 8.14 -10.34
CA GLY A 173 10.04 7.42 -9.14
C GLY A 173 9.71 5.97 -9.37
N ILE A 174 9.03 5.39 -8.37
CA ILE A 174 8.58 3.99 -8.38
C ILE A 174 7.06 3.99 -8.30
N ILE A 175 6.40 3.20 -9.13
CA ILE A 175 4.96 2.99 -9.04
C ILE A 175 4.65 2.23 -7.75
N PHE A 176 3.97 2.88 -6.83
CA PHE A 176 3.54 2.28 -5.57
C PHE A 176 2.20 1.57 -5.69
N TYR A 177 1.27 2.20 -6.38
CA TYR A 177 -0.10 1.73 -6.59
C TYR A 177 -0.50 1.93 -8.04
N ALA A 178 -1.26 0.96 -8.58
CA ALA A 178 -1.88 1.03 -9.90
C ALA A 178 -3.32 0.50 -9.85
N GLN A 179 -4.26 1.27 -10.36
CA GLN A 179 -5.68 0.90 -10.42
C GLN A 179 -5.90 -0.28 -11.37
N ASN A 180 -6.72 -1.27 -10.94
CA ASN A 180 -7.05 -2.46 -11.73
C ASN A 180 -8.38 -2.35 -12.48
N ALA A 181 -9.29 -1.47 -12.03
CA ALA A 181 -10.57 -1.32 -12.69
C ALA A 181 -10.37 -0.97 -14.17
N PRO A 182 -10.99 -1.70 -15.10
CA PRO A 182 -10.84 -1.45 -16.54
C PRO A 182 -11.44 -0.12 -16.96
N MET A 183 -12.46 0.37 -16.25
CA MET A 183 -13.07 1.67 -16.50
C MET A 183 -12.67 2.68 -15.43
N ILE A 184 -12.33 3.87 -15.88
CA ILE A 184 -12.00 5.01 -15.03
C ILE A 184 -12.88 6.20 -15.37
N TYR A 185 -13.14 7.02 -14.36
CA TYR A 185 -13.81 8.30 -14.54
C TYR A 185 -12.78 9.44 -14.65
N GLN A 186 -13.22 10.58 -15.13
CA GLN A 186 -12.43 11.80 -15.05
C GLN A 186 -12.00 12.08 -13.60
N ASN A 187 -10.76 12.50 -13.39
CA ASN A 187 -10.14 12.73 -12.09
C ASN A 187 -9.95 11.48 -11.19
N SER A 188 -10.18 10.27 -11.70
CA SER A 188 -9.82 9.05 -10.96
C SER A 188 -8.31 9.01 -10.72
N VAL A 189 -7.92 8.61 -9.50
CA VAL A 189 -6.52 8.30 -9.21
C VAL A 189 -6.19 6.96 -9.88
N VAL A 190 -5.25 6.97 -10.80
CA VAL A 190 -4.85 5.80 -11.59
C VAL A 190 -3.58 5.18 -11.04
N PHE A 191 -2.64 6.01 -10.58
CA PHE A 191 -1.41 5.56 -9.94
C PHE A 191 -1.11 6.39 -8.69
N LYS A 192 -0.30 5.79 -7.79
CA LYS A 192 0.45 6.53 -6.79
C LYS A 192 1.93 6.21 -6.96
N LEU A 193 2.79 7.22 -6.85
CA LEU A 193 4.23 7.11 -7.04
C LEU A 193 4.98 7.50 -5.76
N ILE A 194 6.05 6.77 -5.48
CA ILE A 194 7.11 7.20 -4.58
C ILE A 194 8.10 8.01 -5.41
N ARG A 195 8.33 9.28 -5.04
CA ARG A 195 9.29 10.14 -5.74
C ARG A 195 10.72 9.64 -5.50
N ARG A 196 11.53 9.64 -6.54
CA ARG A 196 12.98 9.47 -6.40
C ARG A 196 13.59 10.86 -6.19
N LEU A 197 14.12 11.09 -4.99
CA LEU A 197 14.90 12.30 -4.75
C LEU A 197 16.25 12.10 -5.44
N HIS A 198 16.55 12.92 -6.45
CA HIS A 198 17.89 13.02 -6.98
C HIS A 198 18.72 13.82 -5.99
N ASN A 199 19.71 13.19 -5.39
CA ASN A 199 20.77 13.86 -4.64
C ASN A 199 21.78 14.47 -5.60
#